data_29800423d2fb7752ce54500df33b547e
#
_entry.id   29800423d2fb7752ce54500df33b547e
#
_cell.length_a   1.000
_cell.length_b   1.000
_cell.length_c   1.000
_cell.angle_alpha   90.00
_cell.angle_beta   90.00
_cell.angle_gamma   90.00
#
_symmetry.space_group_name_H-M   'P 1'
#
loop_
_entity.id
_entity.type
_entity.pdbx_description
1 polymer ?
#
loop_
_entity_poly.entity_id
_entity_poly.type
_entity_poly.pdbx_seq_one_letter_code
_entity_poly.pdbx_strand_id
1 'polypeptide(L)'
;MSHEILINVTPQETRVAMLEQGVVQELHIERSSARGLVGNIYVGRVARVLPGMQSAFVEIGLERAAFLHIADIWEHRQNGHGHENRPIERILHEDQGLLVQVIKDPIGTKGARLSTQVSLAGRLLVYLPQDSHIGISQRIEDEAERESLRGRLQQLLPEGLAGGFIIRTMAETATERELQNDIEYLTRLWSDLTAKSGSLPVPSLIYQDLNLAQRVLRDMATEDSARILVDSRETCQRMLDFAQQYTQTIVERITHYNGERPLFDLHGVEDEIQKALARRVDLKSGGYLIIDQTEAMTTIDVNTGGFVGGRNFDDTIFKTNLEASQVIARQLRLRNLGGIIIIDFIDMENPDHRAAVLAEFNKALDRDRTRLTVNGFTHLGLVEMTRKRTRESLAHILCEPCVTCGGRGELRTAQTVCYEILREILREAKQFNAREFRILASQSVIDLFLDEESQSLAQLGDFIGKPISLQVETLYTQEQYDVILI
;
A
#
# COMPACT_ATOMS: atom_id res chain seq x y z
N MET A 1 -20.40 7.54 13.21
CA MET A 1 -21.23 6.69 12.31
C MET A 1 -20.82 5.24 12.55
N SER A 2 -21.79 4.34 12.74
CA SER A 2 -21.45 2.94 12.99
C SER A 2 -20.87 2.29 11.72
N HIS A 3 -19.81 1.57 11.86
CA HIS A 3 -19.17 0.80 10.79
C HIS A 3 -19.09 -0.68 11.17
N GLU A 4 -19.07 -1.53 10.16
CA GLU A 4 -18.93 -2.97 10.31
C GLU A 4 -17.55 -3.38 9.79
N ILE A 5 -16.94 -4.37 10.44
CA ILE A 5 -15.66 -4.94 10.02
C ILE A 5 -15.88 -6.41 9.68
N LEU A 6 -15.53 -6.80 8.47
CA LEU A 6 -15.59 -8.16 7.99
C LEU A 6 -14.18 -8.70 7.82
N ILE A 7 -13.90 -9.86 8.35
CA ILE A 7 -12.59 -10.51 8.31
C ILE A 7 -12.75 -11.89 7.68
N ASN A 8 -12.18 -12.06 6.51
CA ASN A 8 -12.11 -13.31 5.78
C ASN A 8 -10.68 -13.87 5.89
N VAL A 9 -10.58 -15.12 6.31
CA VAL A 9 -9.30 -15.77 6.61
C VAL A 9 -9.18 -17.07 5.84
N THR A 10 -8.11 -17.17 5.06
CA THR A 10 -7.64 -18.42 4.45
C THR A 10 -6.22 -18.74 4.90
N PRO A 11 -5.70 -19.95 4.71
CA PRO A 11 -4.31 -20.26 5.03
C PRO A 11 -3.30 -19.37 4.28
N GLN A 12 -3.67 -18.87 3.10
CA GLN A 12 -2.80 -18.09 2.22
C GLN A 12 -2.87 -16.60 2.49
N GLU A 13 -4.04 -16.08 2.90
CA GLU A 13 -4.24 -14.65 3.11
C GLU A 13 -5.33 -14.34 4.13
N THR A 14 -5.20 -13.19 4.76
CA THR A 14 -6.25 -12.56 5.57
C THR A 14 -6.70 -11.29 4.88
N ARG A 15 -8.01 -11.14 4.69
CA ARG A 15 -8.63 -9.96 4.06
C ARG A 15 -9.58 -9.31 5.06
N VAL A 16 -9.56 -7.99 5.12
CA VAL A 16 -10.41 -7.19 6.01
C VAL A 16 -11.09 -6.10 5.21
N ALA A 17 -12.41 -6.06 5.29
CA ALA A 17 -13.23 -5.01 4.70
C ALA A 17 -13.91 -4.19 5.79
N MET A 18 -13.83 -2.86 5.71
CA MET A 18 -14.62 -1.94 6.54
C MET A 18 -15.80 -1.42 5.73
N LEU A 19 -17.00 -1.55 6.30
CA LEU A 19 -18.23 -1.11 5.67
C LEU A 19 -18.87 0.02 6.50
N GLU A 20 -19.32 1.07 5.82
CA GLU A 20 -20.20 2.10 6.38
C GLU A 20 -21.53 2.02 5.63
N GLN A 21 -22.62 1.85 6.36
CA GLN A 21 -23.97 1.71 5.77
C GLN A 21 -24.06 0.66 4.65
N GLY A 22 -23.35 -0.47 4.82
CA GLY A 22 -23.31 -1.56 3.84
C GLY A 22 -22.40 -1.30 2.62
N VAL A 23 -21.68 -0.17 2.55
CA VAL A 23 -20.78 0.17 1.45
C VAL A 23 -19.34 -0.01 1.91
N VAL A 24 -18.53 -0.75 1.15
CA VAL A 24 -17.10 -0.97 1.44
C VAL A 24 -16.34 0.36 1.32
N GLN A 25 -15.67 0.75 2.39
CA GLN A 25 -14.88 1.99 2.48
C GLN A 25 -13.38 1.72 2.41
N GLU A 26 -12.93 0.65 3.05
CA GLU A 26 -11.53 0.28 3.11
C GLU A 26 -11.37 -1.23 2.92
N LEU A 27 -10.30 -1.62 2.26
CA LEU A 27 -9.92 -3.01 2.08
C LEU A 27 -8.46 -3.20 2.47
N HIS A 28 -8.17 -4.24 3.24
CA HIS A 28 -6.84 -4.62 3.66
C HIS A 28 -6.60 -6.08 3.33
N ILE A 29 -5.46 -6.39 2.74
CA ILE A 29 -5.07 -7.74 2.37
C ILE A 29 -3.67 -8.00 2.90
N GLU A 30 -3.48 -9.11 3.59
CA GLU A 30 -2.18 -9.58 4.07
C GLU A 30 -2.00 -11.03 3.64
N ARG A 31 -1.05 -11.28 2.75
CA ARG A 31 -0.67 -12.62 2.31
C ARG A 31 0.32 -13.25 3.28
N SER A 32 0.12 -14.51 3.61
CA SER A 32 1.01 -15.25 4.54
C SER A 32 2.45 -15.29 4.03
N SER A 33 2.64 -15.42 2.70
CA SER A 33 3.95 -15.43 2.03
C SER A 33 4.64 -14.06 1.95
N ALA A 34 3.88 -12.98 2.04
CA ALA A 34 4.36 -11.60 1.93
C ALA A 34 4.19 -10.81 3.24
N ARG A 35 4.02 -11.52 4.35
CA ARG A 35 3.95 -10.89 5.67
C ARG A 35 5.27 -10.20 5.97
N GLY A 36 5.22 -8.89 6.14
CA GLY A 36 6.39 -8.08 6.46
C GLY A 36 7.00 -8.47 7.81
N LEU A 37 8.27 -8.14 7.97
CA LEU A 37 9.03 -8.34 9.20
C LEU A 37 9.09 -7.09 10.07
N VAL A 38 8.63 -5.94 9.53
CA VAL A 38 8.62 -4.66 10.25
C VAL A 38 7.87 -4.79 11.56
N GLY A 39 8.49 -4.31 12.64
CA GLY A 39 7.97 -4.44 14.01
C GLY A 39 8.47 -5.69 14.75
N ASN A 40 8.88 -6.74 14.06
CA ASN A 40 9.45 -7.93 14.69
C ASN A 40 10.74 -7.61 15.46
N ILE A 41 10.91 -8.23 16.61
CA ILE A 41 12.08 -8.05 17.47
C ILE A 41 12.83 -9.37 17.58
N TYR A 42 14.13 -9.31 17.38
CA TYR A 42 15.05 -10.45 17.42
C TYR A 42 16.17 -10.23 18.42
N VAL A 43 16.71 -11.30 18.99
CA VAL A 43 18.10 -11.30 19.42
C VAL A 43 18.92 -11.70 18.19
N GLY A 44 19.68 -10.76 17.65
CA GLY A 44 20.55 -10.99 16.51
C GLY A 44 22.00 -11.13 16.92
N ARG A 45 22.83 -11.68 16.03
CA ARG A 45 24.28 -11.78 16.17
C ARG A 45 24.97 -10.94 15.12
N VAL A 46 25.89 -10.11 15.53
CA VAL A 46 26.72 -9.32 14.59
C VAL A 46 27.60 -10.27 13.79
N ALA A 47 27.33 -10.38 12.49
CA ALA A 47 28.09 -11.23 11.58
C ALA A 47 29.36 -10.51 11.07
N ARG A 48 29.26 -9.19 10.86
CA ARG A 48 30.38 -8.40 10.33
C ARG A 48 30.16 -6.91 10.59
N VAL A 49 31.22 -6.22 11.01
CA VAL A 49 31.24 -4.76 11.14
C VAL A 49 31.92 -4.16 9.90
N LEU A 50 31.36 -3.09 9.37
CA LEU A 50 31.84 -2.37 8.18
C LEU A 50 32.16 -0.90 8.53
N PRO A 51 33.38 -0.59 9.04
CA PRO A 51 33.72 0.75 9.47
C PRO A 51 33.61 1.81 8.38
N GLY A 52 33.99 1.48 7.15
CA GLY A 52 33.92 2.43 6.01
C GLY A 52 32.50 2.87 5.63
N MET A 53 31.48 2.08 6.02
CA MET A 53 30.06 2.38 5.80
C MET A 53 29.34 2.74 7.09
N GLN A 54 30.03 2.78 8.23
CA GLN A 54 29.46 2.98 9.56
C GLN A 54 28.20 2.10 9.80
N SER A 55 28.34 0.80 9.47
CA SER A 55 27.24 -0.15 9.46
C SER A 55 27.69 -1.55 9.89
N ALA A 56 26.75 -2.41 10.24
CA ALA A 56 27.02 -3.81 10.53
C ALA A 56 25.98 -4.71 9.85
N PHE A 57 26.39 -5.90 9.49
CA PHE A 57 25.49 -7.00 9.14
C PHE A 57 25.19 -7.82 10.38
N VAL A 58 23.89 -8.10 10.59
CA VAL A 58 23.39 -8.82 11.75
C VAL A 58 22.57 -10.03 11.29
N GLU A 59 22.91 -11.20 11.77
CA GLU A 59 22.13 -12.42 11.59
C GLU A 59 20.94 -12.39 12.54
N ILE A 60 19.74 -12.55 11.99
CA ILE A 60 18.47 -12.60 12.75
C ILE A 60 17.69 -13.89 12.49
N GLY A 61 18.35 -14.91 11.91
CA GLY A 61 17.73 -16.21 11.59
C GLY A 61 17.04 -16.26 10.24
N LEU A 62 17.27 -15.28 9.36
CA LEU A 62 16.80 -15.26 7.97
C LEU A 62 17.91 -15.72 7.02
N GLU A 63 17.54 -16.07 5.78
CA GLU A 63 18.50 -16.45 4.73
C GLU A 63 19.57 -15.38 4.47
N ARG A 64 19.20 -14.10 4.65
CA ARG A 64 20.10 -12.95 4.44
C ARG A 64 20.30 -12.20 5.73
N ALA A 65 21.55 -11.82 5.98
CA ALA A 65 21.90 -10.94 7.08
C ALA A 65 21.21 -9.58 6.92
N ALA A 66 20.69 -9.05 8.02
CA ALA A 66 20.04 -7.76 8.08
C ALA A 66 21.08 -6.64 8.28
N PHE A 67 20.68 -5.39 7.94
CA PHE A 67 21.56 -4.24 7.93
C PHE A 67 21.24 -3.30 9.11
N LEU A 68 22.26 -2.96 9.89
CA LEU A 68 22.19 -2.02 11.01
C LEU A 68 23.14 -0.85 10.74
N HIS A 69 22.61 0.36 10.58
CA HIS A 69 23.42 1.56 10.42
C HIS A 69 23.67 2.24 11.76
N ILE A 70 24.81 2.91 11.94
CA ILE A 70 25.18 3.60 13.19
C ILE A 70 24.11 4.59 13.66
N ALA A 71 23.45 5.30 12.73
CA ALA A 71 22.35 6.21 13.06
C ALA A 71 21.10 5.52 13.65
N ASP A 72 20.98 4.19 13.49
CA ASP A 72 19.87 3.39 14.04
C ASP A 72 20.25 2.70 15.36
N ILE A 73 21.47 2.98 15.89
CA ILE A 73 21.95 2.52 17.18
C ILE A 73 21.61 3.56 18.25
N TRP A 74 20.84 3.15 19.26
CA TRP A 74 20.35 4.05 20.30
C TRP A 74 21.46 4.75 21.10
N GLU A 75 22.47 3.98 21.53
CA GLU A 75 23.61 4.51 22.30
C GLU A 75 24.37 5.62 21.56
N HIS A 76 24.43 5.55 20.24
CA HIS A 76 25.02 6.60 19.42
C HIS A 76 24.15 7.86 19.38
N ARG A 77 22.83 7.73 19.34
CA ARG A 77 21.89 8.87 19.35
C ARG A 77 21.90 9.66 20.66
N GLN A 78 22.03 9.01 21.78
CA GLN A 78 22.11 9.68 23.09
C GLN A 78 23.36 10.56 23.21
N ASN A 79 24.47 10.15 22.65
CA ASN A 79 25.74 10.84 22.73
C ASN A 79 25.88 12.05 21.79
N GLY A 80 24.91 12.27 20.86
CA GLY A 80 24.92 13.35 19.86
C GLY A 80 24.79 14.77 20.40
N HIS A 81 24.54 14.97 21.71
CA HIS A 81 24.43 16.29 22.35
C HIS A 81 25.69 16.69 23.14
N GLY A 82 26.85 16.07 22.92
CA GLY A 82 28.05 16.56 23.62
C GLY A 82 29.26 15.65 23.69
N HIS A 83 29.25 14.45 23.14
CA HIS A 83 30.40 13.55 23.14
C HIS A 83 30.74 13.01 21.74
N GLU A 84 32.03 12.82 21.50
CA GLU A 84 32.67 12.35 20.25
C GLU A 84 31.84 11.30 19.49
N ASN A 85 31.70 11.52 18.18
CA ASN A 85 31.16 10.56 17.21
C ASN A 85 31.96 9.26 17.27
N ARG A 86 31.56 8.32 18.15
CA ARG A 86 32.24 7.01 18.26
C ARG A 86 31.98 6.22 16.99
N PRO A 87 33.01 5.77 16.27
CA PRO A 87 32.84 4.94 15.11
C PRO A 87 32.27 3.57 15.48
N ILE A 88 31.56 2.94 14.55
CA ILE A 88 30.78 1.72 14.79
C ILE A 88 31.60 0.56 15.37
N GLU A 89 32.89 0.44 14.99
CA GLU A 89 33.81 -0.57 15.47
C GLU A 89 34.19 -0.43 16.97
N ARG A 90 33.83 0.70 17.60
CA ARG A 90 33.95 0.89 19.06
C ARG A 90 32.65 0.59 19.80
N ILE A 91 31.57 0.38 19.05
CA ILE A 91 30.23 0.13 19.62
C ILE A 91 29.85 -1.34 19.45
N LEU A 92 30.16 -1.91 18.28
CA LEU A 92 29.78 -3.28 17.95
C LEU A 92 31.03 -4.12 17.60
N HIS A 93 30.98 -5.38 18.02
CA HIS A 93 31.99 -6.37 17.71
C HIS A 93 31.35 -7.59 17.02
N GLU A 94 32.11 -8.30 16.21
CA GLU A 94 31.69 -9.56 15.60
C GLU A 94 31.32 -10.57 16.70
N ASP A 95 30.34 -11.42 16.41
CA ASP A 95 29.71 -12.38 17.33
C ASP A 95 28.96 -11.79 18.53
N GLN A 96 28.86 -10.47 18.64
CA GLN A 96 28.09 -9.82 19.69
C GLN A 96 26.58 -10.06 19.48
N GLY A 97 25.91 -10.55 20.56
CA GLY A 97 24.45 -10.61 20.61
C GLY A 97 23.84 -9.23 20.91
N LEU A 98 22.79 -8.84 20.18
CA LEU A 98 22.06 -7.61 20.44
C LEU A 98 20.58 -7.75 20.15
N LEU A 99 19.76 -6.99 20.92
CA LEU A 99 18.33 -6.88 20.69
C LEU A 99 18.08 -5.88 19.57
N VAL A 100 17.37 -6.30 18.52
CA VAL A 100 17.12 -5.47 17.35
C VAL A 100 15.66 -5.58 16.89
N GLN A 101 15.13 -4.49 16.39
CA GLN A 101 13.83 -4.43 15.76
C GLN A 101 13.96 -4.14 14.27
N VAL A 102 13.17 -4.82 13.44
CA VAL A 102 13.09 -4.55 12.01
C VAL A 102 12.29 -3.27 11.78
N ILE A 103 12.91 -2.30 11.09
CA ILE A 103 12.28 -1.01 10.74
C ILE A 103 11.94 -0.89 9.27
N LYS A 104 12.54 -1.71 8.40
CA LYS A 104 12.18 -1.85 6.99
C LYS A 104 12.36 -3.29 6.54
N ASP A 105 11.41 -3.77 5.74
CA ASP A 105 11.46 -5.09 5.12
C ASP A 105 12.64 -5.22 4.13
N PRO A 106 13.12 -6.47 3.89
CA PRO A 106 14.06 -6.72 2.83
C PRO A 106 13.47 -6.35 1.48
N ILE A 107 14.24 -5.69 0.62
CA ILE A 107 13.82 -5.28 -0.73
C ILE A 107 14.83 -5.77 -1.75
N GLY A 108 14.39 -6.59 -2.69
CA GLY A 108 15.24 -7.15 -3.75
C GLY A 108 16.45 -7.91 -3.17
N THR A 109 17.66 -7.42 -3.44
CA THR A 109 18.91 -8.01 -2.95
C THR A 109 19.34 -7.52 -1.56
N LYS A 110 18.65 -6.52 -0.98
CA LYS A 110 19.01 -5.92 0.31
C LYS A 110 18.31 -6.63 1.47
N GLY A 111 19.06 -6.94 2.54
CA GLY A 111 18.50 -7.46 3.79
C GLY A 111 17.61 -6.45 4.53
N ALA A 112 16.88 -6.93 5.53
CA ALA A 112 16.05 -6.08 6.38
C ALA A 112 16.88 -4.98 7.07
N ARG A 113 16.31 -3.78 7.28
CA ARG A 113 16.96 -2.73 8.07
C ARG A 113 16.55 -2.83 9.53
N LEU A 114 17.52 -2.74 10.41
CA LEU A 114 17.36 -2.89 11.84
C LEU A 114 17.55 -1.55 12.59
N SER A 115 17.02 -1.51 13.81
CA SER A 115 17.33 -0.51 14.82
C SER A 115 17.52 -1.19 16.17
N THR A 116 18.41 -0.68 17.01
CA THR A 116 18.50 -1.12 18.42
C THR A 116 17.49 -0.35 19.29
N GLN A 117 16.93 0.77 18.81
CA GLN A 117 15.84 1.46 19.47
C GLN A 117 14.53 0.70 19.27
N VAL A 118 14.15 -0.06 20.28
CA VAL A 118 12.89 -0.81 20.27
C VAL A 118 11.72 0.12 20.53
N SER A 119 10.64 -0.07 19.76
CA SER A 119 9.37 0.61 19.94
C SER A 119 8.23 -0.40 19.98
N LEU A 120 7.40 -0.36 21.01
CA LEU A 120 6.25 -1.24 21.17
C LEU A 120 4.95 -0.44 20.98
N ALA A 121 4.19 -0.76 19.93
CA ALA A 121 2.97 -0.05 19.61
C ALA A 121 1.77 -0.68 20.33
N GLY A 122 1.18 0.08 21.27
CA GLY A 122 -0.12 -0.18 21.83
C GLY A 122 -1.25 0.45 21.01
N ARG A 123 -2.44 0.50 21.57
CA ARG A 123 -3.59 1.16 20.95
C ARG A 123 -3.50 2.68 21.00
N LEU A 124 -3.22 3.21 22.18
CA LEU A 124 -3.21 4.64 22.48
C LEU A 124 -1.80 5.22 22.54
N LEU A 125 -0.82 4.39 22.87
CA LEU A 125 0.56 4.77 23.12
C LEU A 125 1.54 3.93 22.31
N VAL A 126 2.73 4.48 22.09
CA VAL A 126 3.91 3.71 21.68
C VAL A 126 4.93 3.80 22.80
N TYR A 127 5.37 2.70 23.34
CA TYR A 127 6.37 2.65 24.40
C TYR A 127 7.77 2.57 23.81
N LEU A 128 8.65 3.40 24.34
CA LEU A 128 10.08 3.50 23.99
C LEU A 128 10.90 3.16 25.23
N PRO A 129 11.29 1.88 25.43
CA PRO A 129 11.93 1.44 26.68
C PRO A 129 13.24 2.14 27.00
N GLN A 130 13.95 2.58 25.97
CA GLN A 130 15.29 3.17 26.08
C GLN A 130 15.28 4.71 26.08
N ASP A 131 14.15 5.35 25.75
CA ASP A 131 14.01 6.80 25.60
C ASP A 131 13.01 7.32 26.60
N SER A 132 13.42 8.21 27.51
CA SER A 132 12.54 8.80 28.53
C SER A 132 11.65 9.93 28.01
N HIS A 133 11.69 10.25 26.70
CA HIS A 133 10.93 11.33 26.11
C HIS A 133 9.44 11.00 25.98
N ILE A 134 8.57 11.98 26.32
CA ILE A 134 7.13 11.92 26.03
C ILE A 134 6.87 12.70 24.76
N GLY A 135 6.65 11.96 23.66
CA GLY A 135 6.25 12.49 22.37
C GLY A 135 4.74 12.53 22.19
N ILE A 136 4.28 13.33 21.26
CA ILE A 136 2.87 13.39 20.85
C ILE A 136 2.81 13.27 19.34
N SER A 137 1.83 12.53 18.81
CA SER A 137 1.62 12.40 17.37
C SER A 137 1.54 13.77 16.70
N GLN A 138 2.27 13.94 15.60
CA GLN A 138 2.23 15.17 14.79
C GLN A 138 0.85 15.44 14.14
N ARG A 139 -0.09 14.50 14.26
CA ARG A 139 -1.46 14.64 13.75
C ARG A 139 -2.38 15.37 14.70
N ILE A 140 -2.02 15.46 15.98
CA ILE A 140 -2.72 16.27 16.97
C ILE A 140 -2.15 17.67 16.80
N GLU A 141 -2.90 18.55 16.13
CA GLU A 141 -2.41 19.87 15.72
C GLU A 141 -2.65 20.94 16.80
N ASP A 142 -3.71 20.77 17.62
CA ASP A 142 -4.05 21.70 18.70
C ASP A 142 -3.02 21.63 19.83
N GLU A 143 -2.30 22.72 20.04
CA GLU A 143 -1.24 22.80 21.07
C GLU A 143 -1.81 22.70 22.49
N ALA A 144 -3.00 23.21 22.74
CA ALA A 144 -3.66 23.11 24.06
C ALA A 144 -4.03 21.65 24.37
N GLU A 145 -4.52 20.92 23.37
CA GLU A 145 -4.83 19.50 23.50
C GLU A 145 -3.56 18.66 23.68
N ARG A 146 -2.50 18.97 22.95
CA ARG A 146 -1.18 18.32 23.10
C ARG A 146 -0.67 18.45 24.54
N GLU A 147 -0.72 19.65 25.12
CA GLU A 147 -0.24 19.88 26.48
C GLU A 147 -1.14 19.20 27.51
N SER A 148 -2.46 19.20 27.30
CA SER A 148 -3.42 18.45 28.12
C SER A 148 -3.12 16.96 28.15
N LEU A 149 -2.93 16.35 26.96
CA LEU A 149 -2.61 14.92 26.84
C LEU A 149 -1.26 14.58 27.47
N ARG A 150 -0.26 15.46 27.31
CA ARG A 150 1.04 15.29 27.97
C ARG A 150 0.90 15.30 29.50
N GLY A 151 0.16 16.24 30.03
CA GLY A 151 -0.09 16.35 31.47
C GLY A 151 -0.84 15.14 32.03
N ARG A 152 -1.88 14.69 31.34
CA ARG A 152 -2.63 13.47 31.70
C ARG A 152 -1.72 12.24 31.72
N LEU A 153 -0.91 12.05 30.69
CA LEU A 153 0.00 10.90 30.64
C LEU A 153 1.03 10.96 31.75
N GLN A 154 1.62 12.14 32.04
CA GLN A 154 2.61 12.31 33.13
C GLN A 154 2.05 11.95 34.51
N GLN A 155 0.78 12.25 34.77
CA GLN A 155 0.11 11.88 36.02
C GLN A 155 -0.15 10.40 36.19
N LEU A 156 -0.30 9.67 35.06
CA LEU A 156 -0.57 8.24 35.04
C LEU A 156 0.69 7.37 35.05
N LEU A 157 1.86 7.93 34.74
CA LEU A 157 3.10 7.17 34.72
C LEU A 157 3.55 6.81 36.15
N PRO A 158 3.89 5.53 36.40
CA PRO A 158 4.47 5.11 37.69
C PRO A 158 5.79 5.81 37.95
N GLU A 159 6.04 6.18 39.22
CA GLU A 159 7.33 6.73 39.63
C GLU A 159 8.46 5.74 39.36
N GLY A 160 9.54 6.20 38.72
CA GLY A 160 10.71 5.38 38.39
C GLY A 160 10.55 4.46 37.18
N LEU A 161 9.48 4.58 36.41
CA LEU A 161 9.34 3.84 35.16
C LEU A 161 10.45 4.22 34.19
N ALA A 162 11.23 3.23 33.76
CA ALA A 162 12.21 3.42 32.68
C ALA A 162 11.51 3.53 31.33
N GLY A 163 12.01 4.43 30.46
CA GLY A 163 11.48 4.65 29.13
C GLY A 163 10.46 5.77 29.05
N GLY A 164 9.97 6.03 27.83
CA GLY A 164 9.01 7.06 27.52
C GLY A 164 7.92 6.58 26.57
N PHE A 165 7.04 7.49 26.20
CA PHE A 165 5.86 7.16 25.40
C PHE A 165 5.63 8.18 24.30
N ILE A 166 5.07 7.73 23.19
CA ILE A 166 4.51 8.59 22.16
C ILE A 166 2.99 8.42 22.19
N ILE A 167 2.27 9.52 22.40
CA ILE A 167 0.80 9.54 22.39
C ILE A 167 0.33 9.47 20.94
N ARG A 168 -0.55 8.49 20.64
CA ARG A 168 -1.16 8.32 19.32
C ARG A 168 -2.46 9.14 19.22
N THR A 169 -2.92 9.41 18.00
CA THR A 169 -4.18 10.14 17.75
C THR A 169 -5.40 9.50 18.40
N MET A 170 -5.42 8.18 18.54
CA MET A 170 -6.52 7.47 19.22
C MET A 170 -6.64 7.82 20.72
N ALA A 171 -5.65 8.48 21.30
CA ALA A 171 -5.67 8.88 22.71
C ALA A 171 -6.45 10.18 22.98
N GLU A 172 -6.82 10.95 21.94
CA GLU A 172 -7.58 12.20 22.09
C GLU A 172 -8.89 11.99 22.85
N THR A 173 -9.62 10.94 22.51
CA THR A 173 -10.90 10.60 23.13
C THR A 173 -10.81 9.54 24.22
N ALA A 174 -9.59 9.07 24.55
CA ALA A 174 -9.40 7.98 25.50
C ALA A 174 -9.60 8.42 26.94
N THR A 175 -10.13 7.54 27.75
CA THR A 175 -10.24 7.70 29.20
C THR A 175 -8.89 7.46 29.89
N GLU A 176 -8.70 7.97 31.09
CA GLU A 176 -7.50 7.72 31.90
C GLU A 176 -7.28 6.23 32.17
N ARG A 177 -8.36 5.48 32.38
CA ARG A 177 -8.31 4.02 32.58
C ARG A 177 -7.79 3.28 31.34
N GLU A 178 -8.18 3.70 30.16
CA GLU A 178 -7.69 3.09 28.91
C GLU A 178 -6.20 3.40 28.69
N LEU A 179 -5.77 4.64 28.98
CA LEU A 179 -4.35 5.01 28.95
C LEU A 179 -3.54 4.18 29.95
N GLN A 180 -4.04 4.01 31.17
CA GLN A 180 -3.38 3.22 32.20
C GLN A 180 -3.27 1.75 31.79
N ASN A 181 -4.32 1.16 31.24
CA ASN A 181 -4.30 -0.22 30.73
C ASN A 181 -3.24 -0.40 29.62
N ASP A 182 -3.10 0.58 28.73
CA ASP A 182 -2.11 0.53 27.63
C ASP A 182 -0.67 0.65 28.18
N ILE A 183 -0.46 1.51 29.20
CA ILE A 183 0.82 1.61 29.91
C ILE A 183 1.20 0.27 30.56
N GLU A 184 0.31 -0.29 31.38
CA GLU A 184 0.53 -1.56 32.09
C GLU A 184 0.83 -2.69 31.12
N TYR A 185 0.09 -2.75 30.02
CA TYR A 185 0.31 -3.77 28.99
C TYR A 185 1.68 -3.62 28.34
N LEU A 186 2.03 -2.42 27.84
CA LEU A 186 3.28 -2.20 27.13
C LEU A 186 4.52 -2.43 28.01
N THR A 187 4.43 -2.05 29.27
CA THR A 187 5.50 -2.27 30.24
C THR A 187 5.66 -3.73 30.60
N ARG A 188 4.54 -4.47 30.76
CA ARG A 188 4.56 -5.93 30.97
C ARG A 188 5.15 -6.66 29.75
N LEU A 189 4.67 -6.29 28.54
CA LEU A 189 5.21 -6.86 27.31
C LEU A 189 6.71 -6.68 27.22
N TRP A 190 7.21 -5.49 27.51
CA TRP A 190 8.65 -5.23 27.51
C TRP A 190 9.41 -6.08 28.53
N SER A 191 8.88 -6.22 29.73
CA SER A 191 9.46 -7.08 30.77
C SER A 191 9.57 -8.53 30.31
N ASP A 192 8.50 -9.07 29.70
CA ASP A 192 8.47 -10.44 29.17
C ASP A 192 9.47 -10.63 28.03
N LEU A 193 9.59 -9.65 27.12
CA LEU A 193 10.53 -9.67 26.02
C LEU A 193 11.98 -9.65 26.51
N THR A 194 12.27 -8.83 27.50
CA THR A 194 13.61 -8.71 28.09
C THR A 194 14.00 -10.01 28.81
N ALA A 195 13.08 -10.61 29.56
CA ALA A 195 13.30 -11.90 30.22
C ALA A 195 13.58 -13.03 29.19
N LYS A 196 12.83 -13.07 28.09
CA LYS A 196 13.04 -14.03 26.99
C LYS A 196 14.38 -13.84 26.30
N SER A 197 14.81 -12.58 26.10
CA SER A 197 16.05 -12.29 25.37
C SER A 197 17.29 -12.88 26.03
N GLY A 198 17.30 -13.00 27.35
CA GLY A 198 18.40 -13.61 28.12
C GLY A 198 18.42 -15.15 28.11
N SER A 199 17.34 -15.82 27.69
CA SER A 199 17.17 -17.27 27.78
C SER A 199 17.20 -18.00 26.43
N LEU A 200 17.04 -17.29 25.31
CA LEU A 200 16.97 -17.87 23.98
C LEU A 200 18.33 -17.93 23.29
N PRO A 201 18.57 -18.94 22.42
CA PRO A 201 19.76 -18.96 21.58
C PRO A 201 19.80 -17.79 20.60
N VAL A 202 21.01 -17.40 20.21
CA VAL A 202 21.23 -16.32 19.25
C VAL A 202 21.66 -16.91 17.90
N PRO A 203 20.97 -16.60 16.80
CA PRO A 203 19.85 -15.68 16.63
C PRO A 203 18.48 -16.31 16.95
N SER A 204 17.53 -15.50 17.46
CA SER A 204 16.14 -15.93 17.71
C SER A 204 15.12 -14.80 17.57
N LEU A 205 13.91 -15.13 17.05
CA LEU A 205 12.74 -14.25 17.08
C LEU A 205 12.17 -14.22 18.50
N ILE A 206 12.06 -13.02 19.09
CA ILE A 206 11.51 -12.83 20.44
C ILE A 206 10.06 -12.36 20.37
N TYR A 207 9.78 -11.44 19.46
CA TYR A 207 8.47 -10.86 19.29
C TYR A 207 8.10 -10.77 17.81
N GLN A 208 6.95 -11.29 17.49
CA GLN A 208 6.35 -11.13 16.18
C GLN A 208 5.27 -10.05 16.26
N ASP A 209 5.33 -9.06 15.38
CA ASP A 209 4.31 -8.00 15.34
C ASP A 209 2.93 -8.58 15.02
N LEU A 210 1.89 -7.85 15.39
CA LEU A 210 0.50 -8.27 15.25
C LEU A 210 0.15 -8.61 13.80
N ASN A 211 -0.60 -9.69 13.60
CA ASN A 211 -1.18 -9.99 12.30
C ASN A 211 -2.30 -9.00 11.94
N LEU A 212 -2.78 -9.02 10.69
CA LEU A 212 -3.78 -8.08 10.21
C LEU A 212 -5.05 -8.07 11.07
N ALA A 213 -5.56 -9.23 11.49
CA ALA A 213 -6.76 -9.34 12.32
C ALA A 213 -6.59 -8.67 13.71
N GLN A 214 -5.43 -8.86 14.33
CA GLN A 214 -5.10 -8.20 15.60
C GLN A 214 -4.85 -6.70 15.43
N ARG A 215 -4.18 -6.29 14.32
CA ARG A 215 -4.02 -4.85 14.01
C ARG A 215 -5.36 -4.15 13.79
N VAL A 216 -6.34 -4.83 13.23
CA VAL A 216 -7.71 -4.29 13.11
C VAL A 216 -8.27 -3.92 14.47
N LEU A 217 -8.12 -4.79 15.47
CA LEU A 217 -8.59 -4.51 16.83
C LEU A 217 -7.84 -3.34 17.48
N ARG A 218 -6.53 -3.27 17.25
CA ARG A 218 -5.70 -2.19 17.81
C ARG A 218 -5.95 -0.84 17.14
N ASP A 219 -6.02 -0.80 15.80
CA ASP A 219 -5.92 0.46 15.05
C ASP A 219 -7.25 0.89 14.40
N MET A 220 -8.20 -0.03 14.18
CA MET A 220 -9.40 0.24 13.38
C MET A 220 -10.70 0.10 14.15
N ALA A 221 -10.80 -0.88 15.05
CA ALA A 221 -12.00 -1.08 15.86
C ALA A 221 -12.13 0.05 16.90
N THR A 222 -13.31 0.67 16.94
CA THR A 222 -13.65 1.74 17.87
C THR A 222 -14.98 1.42 18.55
N GLU A 223 -15.41 2.23 19.50
CA GLU A 223 -16.73 2.12 20.11
C GLU A 223 -17.88 2.32 19.12
N ASP A 224 -17.60 2.99 17.99
CA ASP A 224 -18.55 3.12 16.88
C ASP A 224 -18.64 1.86 15.99
N SER A 225 -17.77 0.87 16.18
CA SER A 225 -17.85 -0.40 15.43
C SER A 225 -19.10 -1.15 15.85
N ALA A 226 -20.07 -1.31 14.94
CA ALA A 226 -21.33 -2.00 15.24
C ALA A 226 -21.11 -3.49 15.47
N ARG A 227 -20.29 -4.12 14.61
CA ARG A 227 -19.94 -5.55 14.71
C ARG A 227 -18.63 -5.84 13.97
N ILE A 228 -17.97 -6.92 14.39
CA ILE A 228 -16.75 -7.46 13.78
C ILE A 228 -17.05 -8.94 13.49
N LEU A 229 -17.22 -9.29 12.22
CA LEU A 229 -17.51 -10.64 11.78
C LEU A 229 -16.25 -11.32 11.26
N VAL A 230 -15.98 -12.52 11.76
CA VAL A 230 -14.79 -13.31 11.38
C VAL A 230 -15.25 -14.70 10.94
N ASP A 231 -14.88 -15.12 9.74
CA ASP A 231 -15.29 -16.43 9.20
C ASP A 231 -14.41 -17.61 9.64
N SER A 232 -13.28 -17.34 10.30
CA SER A 232 -12.42 -18.36 10.89
C SER A 232 -12.62 -18.44 12.40
N ARG A 233 -13.03 -19.61 12.88
CA ARG A 233 -13.24 -19.86 14.32
C ARG A 233 -11.97 -19.67 15.14
N GLU A 234 -10.84 -20.16 14.62
CA GLU A 234 -9.54 -20.06 15.31
C GLU A 234 -9.08 -18.59 15.39
N THR A 235 -9.22 -17.85 14.29
CA THR A 235 -8.87 -16.42 14.28
C THR A 235 -9.80 -15.61 15.16
N CYS A 236 -11.10 -15.92 15.16
CA CYS A 236 -12.07 -15.28 16.05
C CYS A 236 -11.69 -15.48 17.52
N GLN A 237 -11.31 -16.70 17.92
CA GLN A 237 -10.89 -16.98 19.30
C GLN A 237 -9.62 -16.19 19.67
N ARG A 238 -8.60 -16.17 18.79
CA ARG A 238 -7.38 -15.37 19.02
C ARG A 238 -7.69 -13.87 19.14
N MET A 239 -8.65 -13.38 18.37
CA MET A 239 -9.10 -11.99 18.45
C MET A 239 -9.82 -11.69 19.76
N LEU A 240 -10.67 -12.61 20.24
CA LEU A 240 -11.34 -12.49 21.54
C LEU A 240 -10.33 -12.47 22.67
N ASP A 241 -9.36 -13.39 22.68
CA ASP A 241 -8.29 -13.45 23.68
C ASP A 241 -7.48 -12.15 23.70
N PHE A 242 -7.15 -11.63 22.52
CA PHE A 242 -6.47 -10.34 22.38
C PHE A 242 -7.32 -9.18 22.88
N ALA A 243 -8.61 -9.12 22.51
CA ALA A 243 -9.50 -8.04 22.89
C ALA A 243 -9.77 -8.02 24.41
N GLN A 244 -9.83 -9.17 25.06
CA GLN A 244 -9.95 -9.27 26.52
C GLN A 244 -8.78 -8.63 27.27
N GLN A 245 -7.57 -8.70 26.68
CA GLN A 245 -6.38 -8.09 27.25
C GLN A 245 -6.29 -6.59 26.99
N TYR A 246 -6.75 -6.14 25.80
CA TYR A 246 -6.46 -4.78 25.29
C TYR A 246 -7.67 -3.87 25.19
N THR A 247 -8.86 -4.42 24.88
CA THR A 247 -10.02 -3.61 24.51
C THR A 247 -11.32 -4.29 24.91
N GLN A 248 -11.57 -4.37 26.21
CA GLN A 248 -12.77 -5.02 26.74
C GLN A 248 -14.08 -4.47 26.16
N THR A 249 -14.11 -3.18 25.79
CA THR A 249 -15.30 -2.50 25.23
C THR A 249 -15.77 -3.05 23.89
N ILE A 250 -14.90 -3.75 23.13
CA ILE A 250 -15.26 -4.29 21.81
C ILE A 250 -15.41 -5.81 21.77
N VAL A 251 -15.17 -6.50 22.89
CA VAL A 251 -15.24 -7.98 22.97
C VAL A 251 -16.61 -8.50 22.52
N GLU A 252 -17.70 -7.89 22.99
CA GLU A 252 -19.07 -8.30 22.67
C GLU A 252 -19.44 -8.10 21.18
N ARG A 253 -18.66 -7.32 20.45
CA ARG A 253 -18.89 -7.02 19.03
C ARG A 253 -18.18 -7.99 18.09
N ILE A 254 -17.25 -8.81 18.61
CA ILE A 254 -16.52 -9.82 17.85
C ILE A 254 -17.38 -11.09 17.79
N THR A 255 -17.75 -11.49 16.59
CA THR A 255 -18.62 -12.64 16.38
C THR A 255 -18.07 -13.54 15.29
N HIS A 256 -18.06 -14.85 15.54
CA HIS A 256 -17.75 -15.83 14.52
C HIS A 256 -18.92 -15.95 13.53
N TYR A 257 -18.61 -15.78 12.25
CA TYR A 257 -19.56 -15.99 11.16
C TYR A 257 -19.55 -17.46 10.74
N ASN A 258 -20.71 -18.11 10.78
CA ASN A 258 -20.89 -19.52 10.42
C ASN A 258 -21.99 -19.73 9.37
N GLY A 259 -22.32 -18.69 8.59
CA GLY A 259 -23.32 -18.79 7.53
C GLY A 259 -22.84 -19.67 6.37
N GLU A 260 -23.79 -20.24 5.61
CA GLU A 260 -23.48 -21.07 4.43
C GLU A 260 -22.87 -20.28 3.28
N ARG A 261 -23.31 -19.04 3.09
CA ARG A 261 -22.77 -18.16 2.03
C ARG A 261 -21.46 -17.52 2.50
N PRO A 262 -20.39 -17.49 1.69
CA PRO A 262 -19.15 -16.83 2.07
C PRO A 262 -19.38 -15.39 2.54
N LEU A 263 -18.65 -14.96 3.57
CA LEU A 263 -18.85 -13.68 4.24
C LEU A 263 -18.73 -12.49 3.28
N PHE A 264 -17.71 -12.48 2.42
CA PHE A 264 -17.47 -11.40 1.48
C PHE A 264 -18.49 -11.37 0.34
N ASP A 265 -18.96 -12.54 -0.12
CA ASP A 265 -20.03 -12.63 -1.12
C ASP A 265 -21.38 -12.12 -0.58
N LEU A 266 -21.68 -12.45 0.70
CA LEU A 266 -22.90 -11.99 1.34
C LEU A 266 -23.00 -10.46 1.38
N HIS A 267 -21.89 -9.80 1.60
CA HIS A 267 -21.80 -8.34 1.72
C HIS A 267 -21.35 -7.64 0.42
N GLY A 268 -21.25 -8.36 -0.71
CA GLY A 268 -20.87 -7.80 -2.00
C GLY A 268 -19.42 -7.26 -2.05
N VAL A 269 -18.54 -7.71 -1.14
CA VAL A 269 -17.16 -7.23 -1.08
C VAL A 269 -16.35 -7.70 -2.28
N GLU A 270 -16.59 -8.92 -2.78
CA GLU A 270 -15.90 -9.44 -3.97
C GLU A 270 -16.18 -8.59 -5.20
N ASP A 271 -17.43 -8.18 -5.41
CA ASP A 271 -17.82 -7.28 -6.51
C ASP A 271 -17.15 -5.91 -6.37
N GLU A 272 -17.05 -5.38 -5.15
CA GLU A 272 -16.36 -4.10 -4.90
C GLU A 272 -14.85 -4.20 -5.13
N ILE A 273 -14.22 -5.34 -4.85
CA ILE A 273 -12.81 -5.61 -5.20
C ILE A 273 -12.62 -5.53 -6.72
N GLN A 274 -13.48 -6.20 -7.49
CA GLN A 274 -13.39 -6.18 -8.95
C GLN A 274 -13.57 -4.76 -9.51
N LYS A 275 -14.55 -4.00 -9.00
CA LYS A 275 -14.76 -2.60 -9.38
C LYS A 275 -13.57 -1.70 -8.97
N ALA A 276 -12.96 -1.98 -7.82
CA ALA A 276 -11.79 -1.23 -7.35
C ALA A 276 -10.51 -1.51 -8.17
N LEU A 277 -10.45 -2.57 -8.95
CA LEU A 277 -9.37 -2.85 -9.89
C LEU A 277 -9.61 -2.22 -11.27
N ALA A 278 -10.84 -1.84 -11.58
CA ALA A 278 -11.17 -1.20 -12.84
C ALA A 278 -10.65 0.26 -12.89
N ARG A 279 -10.22 0.70 -14.06
CA ARG A 279 -9.78 2.07 -14.31
C ARG A 279 -10.93 3.07 -14.18
N ARG A 280 -12.13 2.68 -14.63
CA ARG A 280 -13.34 3.49 -14.63
C ARG A 280 -14.18 3.26 -13.37
N VAL A 281 -14.71 4.35 -12.80
CA VAL A 281 -15.65 4.35 -11.67
C VAL A 281 -16.87 5.16 -12.06
N ASP A 282 -18.02 4.50 -12.15
CA ASP A 282 -19.28 5.17 -12.49
C ASP A 282 -19.85 5.93 -11.30
N LEU A 283 -20.39 7.12 -11.57
CA LEU A 283 -21.11 7.96 -10.63
C LEU A 283 -22.62 7.69 -10.74
N LYS A 284 -23.34 7.87 -9.64
CA LYS A 284 -24.81 7.68 -9.60
C LYS A 284 -25.55 8.64 -10.52
N SER A 285 -24.99 9.82 -10.73
CA SER A 285 -25.51 10.84 -11.66
C SER A 285 -25.40 10.44 -13.13
N GLY A 286 -24.63 9.40 -13.48
CA GLY A 286 -24.34 8.98 -14.85
C GLY A 286 -23.01 9.51 -15.40
N GLY A 287 -22.29 10.33 -14.63
CA GLY A 287 -20.89 10.67 -14.88
C GLY A 287 -19.97 9.50 -14.50
N TYR A 288 -18.66 9.68 -14.65
CA TYR A 288 -17.66 8.69 -14.26
C TYR A 288 -16.31 9.33 -13.98
N LEU A 289 -15.49 8.60 -13.22
CA LEU A 289 -14.08 8.91 -12.98
C LEU A 289 -13.20 7.97 -13.79
N ILE A 290 -12.07 8.45 -14.25
CA ILE A 290 -10.95 7.63 -14.72
C ILE A 290 -9.81 7.79 -13.74
N ILE A 291 -9.32 6.67 -13.20
CA ILE A 291 -8.23 6.65 -12.23
C ILE A 291 -7.06 5.91 -12.84
N ASP A 292 -5.96 6.61 -13.06
CA ASP A 292 -4.71 6.08 -13.59
C ASP A 292 -3.58 6.19 -12.57
N GLN A 293 -2.90 5.07 -12.34
CA GLN A 293 -1.67 5.02 -11.56
C GLN A 293 -0.48 4.97 -12.50
N THR A 294 0.37 5.99 -12.45
CA THR A 294 1.68 6.00 -13.11
C THR A 294 2.76 5.57 -12.12
N GLU A 295 4.01 5.53 -12.56
CA GLU A 295 5.15 5.23 -11.69
C GLU A 295 5.28 6.26 -10.54
N ALA A 296 5.06 7.55 -10.82
CA ALA A 296 5.33 8.64 -9.88
C ALA A 296 4.07 9.15 -9.16
N MET A 297 2.90 9.13 -9.79
CA MET A 297 1.69 9.77 -9.30
C MET A 297 0.42 9.03 -9.70
N THR A 298 -0.71 9.43 -9.09
CA THR A 298 -2.05 9.03 -9.50
C THR A 298 -2.75 10.21 -10.13
N THR A 299 -3.41 10.01 -11.26
CA THR A 299 -4.27 11.00 -11.90
C THR A 299 -5.71 10.54 -11.86
N ILE A 300 -6.62 11.49 -11.63
CA ILE A 300 -8.07 11.25 -11.57
C ILE A 300 -8.74 12.29 -12.46
N ASP A 301 -9.44 11.81 -13.49
CA ASP A 301 -10.20 12.63 -14.43
C ASP A 301 -11.69 12.44 -14.19
N VAL A 302 -12.46 13.55 -14.14
CA VAL A 302 -13.89 13.57 -13.87
C VAL A 302 -14.66 13.89 -15.15
N ASN A 303 -15.61 13.01 -15.50
CA ASN A 303 -16.40 13.12 -16.72
C ASN A 303 -17.90 13.19 -16.42
N THR A 304 -18.66 14.01 -17.15
CA THR A 304 -20.14 14.06 -17.06
C THR A 304 -20.80 12.83 -17.67
N GLY A 305 -20.11 12.10 -18.58
CA GLY A 305 -20.70 10.97 -19.30
C GLY A 305 -21.91 11.37 -20.15
N GLY A 306 -22.95 10.56 -20.09
CA GLY A 306 -24.23 10.83 -20.76
C GLY A 306 -25.21 11.67 -19.94
N PHE A 307 -24.77 12.22 -18.80
CA PHE A 307 -25.63 13.01 -17.93
C PHE A 307 -25.86 14.39 -18.53
N VAL A 308 -26.98 14.50 -19.27
CA VAL A 308 -27.52 15.78 -19.74
C VAL A 308 -28.52 16.24 -18.66
N GLY A 309 -27.98 16.82 -17.59
CA GLY A 309 -28.79 17.36 -16.50
C GLY A 309 -29.78 18.43 -16.98
N GLY A 310 -30.66 18.86 -16.08
CA GLY A 310 -31.74 19.77 -16.34
C GLY A 310 -31.34 21.08 -17.01
N ARG A 311 -32.16 22.11 -16.89
CA ARG A 311 -32.16 23.38 -17.66
C ARG A 311 -30.86 24.20 -17.62
N ASN A 312 -29.84 23.84 -16.79
CA ASN A 312 -28.60 24.59 -16.68
C ASN A 312 -27.39 23.60 -16.69
N PHE A 313 -26.48 23.79 -17.64
CA PHE A 313 -25.27 22.97 -17.80
C PHE A 313 -24.31 23.17 -16.64
N ASP A 314 -24.18 24.38 -16.11
CA ASP A 314 -23.32 24.70 -14.98
C ASP A 314 -23.75 23.98 -13.69
N ASP A 315 -25.07 23.86 -13.44
CA ASP A 315 -25.60 23.10 -12.31
C ASP A 315 -25.28 21.57 -12.43
N THR A 316 -25.26 21.08 -13.66
CA THR A 316 -24.93 19.71 -13.94
C THR A 316 -23.45 19.40 -13.59
N ILE A 317 -22.54 20.26 -14.08
CA ILE A 317 -21.12 20.22 -13.79
C ILE A 317 -20.89 20.27 -12.28
N PHE A 318 -21.48 21.24 -11.62
CA PHE A 318 -21.33 21.44 -10.18
C PHE A 318 -21.77 20.22 -9.37
N LYS A 319 -22.93 19.64 -9.67
CA LYS A 319 -23.44 18.44 -9.01
C LYS A 319 -22.56 17.23 -9.28
N THR A 320 -22.08 17.06 -10.51
CA THR A 320 -21.16 15.95 -10.85
C THR A 320 -19.85 16.09 -10.08
N ASN A 321 -19.28 17.29 -9.99
CA ASN A 321 -18.05 17.52 -9.24
C ASN A 321 -18.23 17.34 -7.73
N LEU A 322 -19.37 17.71 -7.15
CA LEU A 322 -19.68 17.43 -5.74
C LEU A 322 -19.77 15.92 -5.46
N GLU A 323 -20.46 15.17 -6.34
CA GLU A 323 -20.52 13.71 -6.21
C GLU A 323 -19.13 13.08 -6.40
N ALA A 324 -18.37 13.54 -7.40
CA ALA A 324 -17.01 13.09 -7.67
C ALA A 324 -16.10 13.27 -6.44
N SER A 325 -16.21 14.40 -5.72
CA SER A 325 -15.44 14.68 -4.50
C SER A 325 -15.60 13.57 -3.45
N GLN A 326 -16.82 13.13 -3.21
CA GLN A 326 -17.13 12.06 -2.24
C GLN A 326 -16.61 10.69 -2.71
N VAL A 327 -16.83 10.40 -4.01
CA VAL A 327 -16.40 9.12 -4.60
C VAL A 327 -14.89 9.04 -4.68
N ILE A 328 -14.19 10.11 -5.05
CA ILE A 328 -12.72 10.17 -5.08
C ILE A 328 -12.16 9.88 -3.68
N ALA A 329 -12.62 10.57 -2.65
CA ALA A 329 -12.17 10.36 -1.27
C ALA A 329 -12.36 8.88 -0.83
N ARG A 330 -13.48 8.25 -1.20
CA ARG A 330 -13.71 6.82 -0.98
C ARG A 330 -12.72 5.95 -1.76
N GLN A 331 -12.51 6.23 -3.06
CA GLN A 331 -11.60 5.44 -3.91
C GLN A 331 -10.14 5.51 -3.44
N LEU A 332 -9.70 6.66 -2.93
CA LEU A 332 -8.36 6.81 -2.33
C LEU A 332 -8.16 5.85 -1.15
N ARG A 333 -9.16 5.69 -0.28
CA ARG A 333 -9.13 4.76 0.85
C ARG A 333 -9.24 3.31 0.40
N LEU A 334 -10.25 2.99 -0.43
CA LEU A 334 -10.55 1.64 -0.89
C LEU A 334 -9.39 1.01 -1.66
N ARG A 335 -8.80 1.77 -2.60
CA ARG A 335 -7.67 1.33 -3.42
C ARG A 335 -6.30 1.55 -2.75
N ASN A 336 -6.28 2.20 -1.58
CA ASN A 336 -5.07 2.64 -0.88
C ASN A 336 -4.10 3.41 -1.78
N LEU A 337 -4.63 4.40 -2.51
CA LEU A 337 -3.82 5.27 -3.36
C LEU A 337 -3.03 6.26 -2.52
N GLY A 338 -1.76 6.48 -2.86
CA GLY A 338 -0.89 7.38 -2.11
C GLY A 338 0.25 7.93 -2.94
N GLY A 339 0.96 8.90 -2.41
CA GLY A 339 1.93 9.71 -3.10
C GLY A 339 1.32 11.01 -3.60
N ILE A 340 1.77 11.50 -4.74
CA ILE A 340 1.21 12.67 -5.41
C ILE A 340 -0.06 12.24 -6.15
N ILE A 341 -1.14 12.99 -5.99
CA ILE A 341 -2.44 12.76 -6.63
C ILE A 341 -2.89 14.06 -7.27
N ILE A 342 -3.23 14.00 -8.54
CA ILE A 342 -3.73 15.12 -9.33
C ILE A 342 -5.15 14.78 -9.76
N ILE A 343 -6.07 15.71 -9.51
CA ILE A 343 -7.48 15.55 -9.82
C ILE A 343 -7.88 16.63 -10.81
N ASP A 344 -8.44 16.22 -11.94
CA ASP A 344 -9.01 17.05 -12.97
C ASP A 344 -10.53 17.04 -12.83
N PHE A 345 -11.05 18.05 -12.11
CA PHE A 345 -12.49 18.27 -12.01
C PHE A 345 -12.98 18.94 -13.28
N ILE A 346 -14.23 18.68 -13.66
CA ILE A 346 -14.85 19.36 -14.80
C ILE A 346 -14.78 20.86 -14.56
N ASP A 347 -14.37 21.61 -15.58
CA ASP A 347 -14.19 23.05 -15.51
C ASP A 347 -15.40 23.79 -14.96
N MET A 348 -15.16 24.67 -13.98
CA MET A 348 -16.17 25.54 -13.37
C MET A 348 -15.73 26.99 -13.50
N GLU A 349 -16.57 27.83 -14.11
CA GLU A 349 -16.32 29.27 -14.22
C GLU A 349 -16.59 30.00 -12.89
N ASN A 350 -17.62 29.56 -12.16
CA ASN A 350 -18.01 30.16 -10.89
C ASN A 350 -17.06 29.84 -9.75
N PRO A 351 -16.40 30.86 -9.13
CA PRO A 351 -15.49 30.64 -8.01
C PRO A 351 -16.17 30.02 -6.77
N ASP A 352 -17.45 30.33 -6.53
CA ASP A 352 -18.19 29.77 -5.40
C ASP A 352 -18.43 28.27 -5.58
N HIS A 353 -18.63 27.79 -6.81
CA HIS A 353 -18.73 26.37 -7.12
C HIS A 353 -17.39 25.66 -6.84
N ARG A 354 -16.26 26.26 -7.25
CA ARG A 354 -14.92 25.72 -6.95
C ARG A 354 -14.67 25.61 -5.45
N ALA A 355 -15.02 26.66 -4.71
CA ALA A 355 -14.89 26.68 -3.24
C ALA A 355 -15.76 25.61 -2.57
N ALA A 356 -17.01 25.45 -3.02
CA ALA A 356 -17.92 24.44 -2.49
C ALA A 356 -17.48 23.00 -2.79
N VAL A 357 -16.98 22.73 -3.99
CA VAL A 357 -16.42 21.41 -4.38
C VAL A 357 -15.21 21.09 -3.52
N LEU A 358 -14.29 22.04 -3.33
CA LEU A 358 -13.10 21.85 -2.49
C LEU A 358 -13.48 21.62 -1.01
N ALA A 359 -14.46 22.35 -0.49
CA ALA A 359 -14.96 22.17 0.87
C ALA A 359 -15.59 20.79 1.06
N GLU A 360 -16.42 20.31 0.12
CA GLU A 360 -17.00 18.97 0.17
C GLU A 360 -15.93 17.88 0.05
N PHE A 361 -14.90 18.09 -0.80
CA PHE A 361 -13.79 17.19 -0.92
C PHE A 361 -12.99 17.05 0.39
N ASN A 362 -12.61 18.18 1.01
CA ASN A 362 -11.92 18.17 2.31
C ASN A 362 -12.76 17.46 3.37
N LYS A 363 -14.06 17.77 3.47
CA LYS A 363 -14.98 17.10 4.39
C LYS A 363 -15.06 15.57 4.17
N ALA A 364 -15.02 15.13 2.91
CA ALA A 364 -14.99 13.69 2.60
C ALA A 364 -13.66 13.04 2.99
N LEU A 365 -12.55 13.78 2.89
CA LEU A 365 -11.21 13.36 3.28
C LEU A 365 -10.98 13.31 4.79
N ASP A 366 -11.74 14.05 5.62
CA ASP A 366 -11.65 14.00 7.10
C ASP A 366 -11.85 12.60 7.67
N ARG A 367 -12.51 11.72 6.91
CA ARG A 367 -12.68 10.31 7.27
C ARG A 367 -11.44 9.46 7.03
N ASP A 368 -10.44 9.98 6.32
CA ASP A 368 -9.21 9.27 6.03
C ASP A 368 -8.23 9.37 7.19
N ARG A 369 -7.89 8.21 7.76
CA ARG A 369 -6.92 8.14 8.86
C ARG A 369 -5.48 8.38 8.43
N THR A 370 -5.23 8.47 7.11
CA THR A 370 -3.90 8.67 6.55
C THR A 370 -3.59 10.16 6.45
N ARG A 371 -2.35 10.55 6.76
CA ARG A 371 -1.91 11.94 6.61
C ARG A 371 -1.99 12.34 5.13
N LEU A 372 -2.71 13.42 4.86
CA LEU A 372 -2.87 13.99 3.55
C LEU A 372 -2.74 15.53 3.61
N THR A 373 -2.48 16.14 2.46
CA THR A 373 -2.45 17.59 2.31
C THR A 373 -3.08 17.92 0.96
N VAL A 374 -4.04 18.84 0.94
CA VAL A 374 -4.70 19.33 -0.27
C VAL A 374 -4.28 20.78 -0.50
N ASN A 375 -3.72 21.08 -1.67
CA ASN A 375 -3.24 22.43 -2.03
C ASN A 375 -4.32 23.31 -2.71
N GLY A 376 -5.51 22.75 -2.98
CA GLY A 376 -6.58 23.45 -3.65
C GLY A 376 -6.43 23.46 -5.18
N PHE A 377 -7.22 24.33 -5.86
CA PHE A 377 -7.18 24.48 -7.31
C PHE A 377 -5.95 25.24 -7.77
N THR A 378 -5.23 24.69 -8.74
CA THR A 378 -4.15 25.38 -9.45
C THR A 378 -4.70 26.39 -10.47
N HIS A 379 -3.81 27.17 -11.07
CA HIS A 379 -4.16 28.05 -12.20
C HIS A 379 -4.61 27.29 -13.46
N LEU A 380 -4.32 25.99 -13.55
CA LEU A 380 -4.80 25.12 -14.62
C LEU A 380 -6.16 24.48 -14.32
N GLY A 381 -6.76 24.75 -13.16
CA GLY A 381 -8.03 24.15 -12.75
C GLY A 381 -7.89 22.77 -12.09
N LEU A 382 -6.67 22.28 -11.90
CA LEU A 382 -6.41 20.97 -11.26
C LEU A 382 -6.37 21.10 -9.75
N VAL A 383 -6.81 20.06 -9.03
CA VAL A 383 -6.59 19.94 -7.58
C VAL A 383 -5.40 19.05 -7.31
N GLU A 384 -4.43 19.59 -6.58
CA GLU A 384 -3.21 18.87 -6.16
C GLU A 384 -3.35 18.42 -4.72
N MET A 385 -3.00 17.17 -4.47
CA MET A 385 -2.91 16.64 -3.12
C MET A 385 -1.77 15.64 -2.96
N THR A 386 -1.37 15.45 -1.71
CA THR A 386 -0.48 14.34 -1.32
C THR A 386 -1.15 13.50 -0.26
N ARG A 387 -0.99 12.18 -0.36
CA ARG A 387 -1.44 11.23 0.65
C ARG A 387 -0.29 10.30 1.01
N LYS A 388 0.05 10.17 2.30
CA LYS A 388 1.16 9.31 2.73
C LYS A 388 0.92 7.87 2.29
N ARG A 389 1.88 7.25 1.60
CA ARG A 389 1.86 5.81 1.32
C ARG A 389 2.11 5.05 2.62
N THR A 390 1.11 4.35 3.11
CA THR A 390 1.20 3.50 4.31
C THR A 390 1.38 2.02 3.96
N ARG A 391 0.91 1.64 2.78
CA ARG A 391 0.93 0.28 2.21
C ARG A 391 0.94 0.38 0.69
N GLU A 392 1.15 -0.73 0.01
CA GLU A 392 0.97 -0.83 -1.43
C GLU A 392 -0.50 -0.67 -1.83
N SER A 393 -0.75 -0.17 -3.04
CA SER A 393 -2.10 -0.04 -3.56
C SER A 393 -2.73 -1.41 -3.82
N LEU A 394 -4.07 -1.46 -3.83
CA LEU A 394 -4.81 -2.70 -4.06
C LEU A 394 -4.40 -3.36 -5.39
N ALA A 395 -4.25 -2.58 -6.45
CA ALA A 395 -3.81 -3.08 -7.76
C ALA A 395 -2.40 -3.69 -7.69
N HIS A 396 -1.48 -3.09 -6.92
CA HIS A 396 -0.11 -3.62 -6.78
C HIS A 396 -0.06 -4.95 -6.01
N ILE A 397 -1.00 -5.16 -5.08
CA ILE A 397 -1.12 -6.41 -4.32
C ILE A 397 -1.76 -7.52 -5.16
N LEU A 398 -2.77 -7.19 -5.99
CA LEU A 398 -3.62 -8.17 -6.65
C LEU A 398 -3.32 -8.39 -8.14
N CYS A 399 -2.61 -7.46 -8.80
CA CYS A 399 -2.33 -7.49 -10.22
C CYS A 399 -0.84 -7.48 -10.53
N GLU A 400 -0.50 -7.93 -11.73
CA GLU A 400 0.82 -7.83 -12.32
C GLU A 400 0.75 -7.09 -13.67
N PRO A 401 1.85 -6.53 -14.19
CA PRO A 401 1.85 -5.89 -15.49
C PRO A 401 1.38 -6.86 -16.58
N CYS A 402 0.54 -6.37 -17.51
CA CYS A 402 0.05 -7.15 -18.61
C CYS A 402 1.22 -7.67 -19.48
N VAL A 403 1.35 -8.98 -19.62
CA VAL A 403 2.45 -9.61 -20.39
C VAL A 403 2.43 -9.23 -21.86
N THR A 404 1.24 -8.92 -22.42
CA THR A 404 1.08 -8.59 -23.84
C THR A 404 1.60 -7.21 -24.19
N CYS A 405 1.26 -6.18 -23.37
CA CYS A 405 1.69 -4.80 -23.63
C CYS A 405 2.81 -4.31 -22.68
N GLY A 406 3.25 -5.16 -21.75
CA GLY A 406 4.24 -4.77 -20.73
C GLY A 406 3.80 -3.60 -19.85
N GLY A 407 2.47 -3.42 -19.65
CA GLY A 407 1.90 -2.32 -18.88
C GLY A 407 1.65 -1.03 -19.66
N ARG A 408 1.93 -0.99 -20.99
CA ARG A 408 1.73 0.22 -21.81
C ARG A 408 0.24 0.58 -22.01
N GLY A 409 -0.65 -0.41 -21.97
CA GLY A 409 -2.09 -0.23 -22.24
C GLY A 409 -2.45 -0.21 -23.73
N GLU A 410 -1.46 -0.17 -24.62
CA GLU A 410 -1.61 -0.09 -26.08
C GLU A 410 -0.68 -1.08 -26.77
N LEU A 411 -1.09 -1.54 -27.96
CA LEU A 411 -0.31 -2.38 -28.86
C LEU A 411 -0.16 -1.66 -30.19
N ARG A 412 0.94 -1.92 -30.90
CA ARG A 412 1.05 -1.55 -32.31
C ARG A 412 -0.03 -2.26 -33.11
N THR A 413 -0.67 -1.56 -34.03
CA THR A 413 -1.68 -2.17 -34.90
C THR A 413 -1.07 -3.26 -35.77
N ALA A 414 -1.86 -4.27 -36.17
CA ALA A 414 -1.40 -5.32 -37.07
C ALA A 414 -0.81 -4.71 -38.35
N GLN A 415 -1.42 -3.63 -38.88
CA GLN A 415 -0.93 -2.90 -40.05
C GLN A 415 0.47 -2.29 -39.82
N THR A 416 0.70 -1.69 -38.65
CA THR A 416 2.04 -1.18 -38.29
C THR A 416 3.07 -2.29 -38.29
N VAL A 417 2.72 -3.45 -37.72
CA VAL A 417 3.60 -4.64 -37.72
C VAL A 417 3.86 -5.16 -39.11
N CYS A 418 2.83 -5.24 -39.99
CA CYS A 418 3.03 -5.59 -41.40
C CYS A 418 4.07 -4.68 -42.08
N TYR A 419 3.95 -3.38 -41.87
CA TYR A 419 4.90 -2.45 -42.48
C TYR A 419 6.30 -2.53 -41.89
N GLU A 420 6.44 -2.89 -40.63
CA GLU A 420 7.75 -3.18 -40.00
C GLU A 420 8.38 -4.42 -40.65
N ILE A 421 7.60 -5.49 -40.81
CA ILE A 421 8.06 -6.72 -41.48
C ILE A 421 8.51 -6.43 -42.91
N LEU A 422 7.72 -5.68 -43.69
CA LEU A 422 8.10 -5.34 -45.07
C LEU A 422 9.42 -4.54 -45.10
N ARG A 423 9.62 -3.59 -44.17
CA ARG A 423 10.89 -2.85 -44.04
C ARG A 423 12.05 -3.75 -43.63
N GLU A 424 11.79 -4.71 -42.75
CA GLU A 424 12.80 -5.69 -42.33
C GLU A 424 13.25 -6.55 -43.52
N ILE A 425 12.33 -7.11 -44.27
CA ILE A 425 12.65 -7.91 -45.48
C ILE A 425 13.48 -7.10 -46.48
N LEU A 426 13.14 -5.82 -46.69
CA LEU A 426 13.95 -4.92 -47.55
C LEU A 426 15.38 -4.74 -47.06
N ARG A 427 15.60 -4.66 -45.74
CA ARG A 427 16.93 -4.56 -45.14
C ARG A 427 17.71 -5.84 -45.29
N GLU A 428 17.08 -6.96 -44.94
CA GLU A 428 17.68 -8.28 -45.04
C GLU A 428 18.02 -8.67 -46.48
N ALA A 429 17.15 -8.36 -47.46
CA ALA A 429 17.38 -8.61 -48.87
C ALA A 429 18.58 -7.86 -49.46
N LYS A 430 18.95 -6.69 -48.85
CA LYS A 430 20.15 -5.95 -49.26
C LYS A 430 21.43 -6.51 -48.65
N GLN A 431 21.35 -7.14 -47.50
CA GLN A 431 22.50 -7.65 -46.77
C GLN A 431 22.79 -9.11 -47.07
N PHE A 432 21.77 -9.90 -47.28
CA PHE A 432 21.85 -11.35 -47.45
C PHE A 432 21.25 -11.83 -48.79
N ASN A 433 21.88 -12.80 -49.39
CA ASN A 433 21.36 -13.41 -50.62
C ASN A 433 20.56 -14.68 -50.30
N ALA A 434 19.43 -14.54 -49.60
CA ALA A 434 18.51 -15.62 -49.29
C ALA A 434 17.80 -16.14 -50.56
N ARG A 435 17.37 -17.39 -50.55
CA ARG A 435 16.55 -17.96 -51.63
C ARG A 435 15.07 -17.63 -51.47
N GLU A 436 14.62 -17.54 -50.22
CA GLU A 436 13.24 -17.28 -49.81
C GLU A 436 13.25 -16.53 -48.50
N PHE A 437 12.25 -15.68 -48.25
CA PHE A 437 11.94 -15.07 -46.95
C PHE A 437 10.68 -15.70 -46.37
N ARG A 438 10.72 -16.15 -45.12
CA ARG A 438 9.54 -16.64 -44.41
C ARG A 438 9.22 -15.74 -43.26
N ILE A 439 7.98 -15.27 -43.24
CA ILE A 439 7.43 -14.43 -42.13
C ILE A 439 6.75 -15.34 -41.13
N LEU A 440 7.20 -15.35 -39.89
CA LEU A 440 6.47 -15.89 -38.75
C LEU A 440 5.86 -14.74 -38.00
N ALA A 441 4.54 -14.76 -37.82
CA ALA A 441 3.83 -13.72 -37.07
C ALA A 441 2.53 -14.26 -36.46
N SER A 442 1.89 -13.44 -35.64
CA SER A 442 0.57 -13.75 -35.06
C SER A 442 -0.49 -13.91 -36.16
N GLN A 443 -1.58 -14.62 -35.84
CA GLN A 443 -2.69 -14.84 -36.77
C GLN A 443 -3.22 -13.52 -37.35
N SER A 444 -3.44 -12.48 -36.51
CA SER A 444 -3.97 -11.18 -36.94
C SER A 444 -3.10 -10.47 -37.99
N VAL A 445 -1.79 -10.61 -37.88
CA VAL A 445 -0.82 -10.02 -38.82
C VAL A 445 -0.80 -10.81 -40.15
N ILE A 446 -0.83 -12.15 -40.07
CA ILE A 446 -0.86 -13.01 -41.27
C ILE A 446 -2.16 -12.82 -42.02
N ASP A 447 -3.31 -12.76 -41.35
CA ASP A 447 -4.61 -12.51 -42.00
C ASP A 447 -4.61 -11.18 -42.74
N LEU A 448 -4.01 -10.12 -42.17
CA LEU A 448 -3.89 -8.83 -42.83
C LEU A 448 -2.99 -8.89 -44.09
N PHE A 449 -1.90 -9.66 -44.05
CA PHE A 449 -1.08 -9.91 -45.23
C PHE A 449 -1.80 -10.72 -46.34
N LEU A 450 -2.72 -11.60 -45.97
CA LEU A 450 -3.50 -12.39 -46.92
C LEU A 450 -4.66 -11.59 -47.54
N ASP A 451 -5.13 -10.57 -46.89
CA ASP A 451 -6.28 -9.74 -47.30
C ASP A 451 -5.82 -8.32 -47.75
N GLU A 452 -5.85 -7.34 -46.85
CA GLU A 452 -5.66 -5.92 -47.19
C GLU A 452 -4.26 -5.59 -47.71
N GLU A 453 -3.21 -6.23 -47.18
CA GLU A 453 -1.80 -5.96 -47.51
C GLU A 453 -1.23 -6.99 -48.51
N SER A 454 -2.07 -7.83 -49.13
CA SER A 454 -1.64 -8.84 -50.10
C SER A 454 -0.91 -8.26 -51.30
N GLN A 455 -1.39 -7.10 -51.80
CA GLN A 455 -0.77 -6.39 -52.89
C GLN A 455 0.62 -5.82 -52.50
N SER A 456 0.75 -5.26 -51.31
CA SER A 456 2.01 -4.76 -50.79
C SER A 456 3.06 -5.85 -50.64
N LEU A 457 2.66 -7.02 -50.17
CA LEU A 457 3.51 -8.19 -50.06
C LEU A 457 3.97 -8.73 -51.43
N ALA A 458 3.05 -8.82 -52.39
CA ALA A 458 3.37 -9.25 -53.77
C ALA A 458 4.36 -8.27 -54.44
N GLN A 459 4.09 -6.98 -54.38
CA GLN A 459 4.99 -5.95 -54.92
C GLN A 459 6.39 -6.01 -54.30
N LEU A 460 6.48 -6.28 -52.99
CA LEU A 460 7.77 -6.47 -52.35
C LEU A 460 8.51 -7.69 -52.87
N GLY A 461 7.81 -8.83 -53.00
CA GLY A 461 8.37 -10.08 -53.59
C GLY A 461 8.92 -9.86 -54.98
N ASP A 462 8.16 -9.17 -55.85
CA ASP A 462 8.58 -8.81 -57.20
C ASP A 462 9.80 -7.87 -57.20
N PHE A 463 9.80 -6.87 -56.28
CA PHE A 463 10.90 -5.91 -56.16
C PHE A 463 12.22 -6.56 -55.75
N ILE A 464 12.19 -7.47 -54.78
CA ILE A 464 13.39 -8.17 -54.27
C ILE A 464 13.75 -9.40 -55.15
N GLY A 465 12.84 -9.83 -56.05
CA GLY A 465 13.01 -11.01 -56.90
C GLY A 465 13.09 -12.32 -56.13
N LYS A 466 12.48 -12.41 -54.97
CA LYS A 466 12.52 -13.57 -54.08
C LYS A 466 11.11 -13.88 -53.57
N PRO A 467 10.76 -15.17 -53.41
CA PRO A 467 9.47 -15.57 -52.82
C PRO A 467 9.42 -15.21 -51.32
N ILE A 468 8.23 -14.80 -50.88
CA ILE A 468 7.92 -14.54 -49.49
C ILE A 468 6.80 -15.50 -49.08
N SER A 469 7.05 -16.33 -48.05
CA SER A 469 6.06 -17.25 -47.49
C SER A 469 5.59 -16.77 -46.13
N LEU A 470 4.34 -17.09 -45.79
CA LEU A 470 3.68 -16.69 -44.53
C LEU A 470 3.46 -17.92 -43.67
N GLN A 471 3.73 -17.82 -42.40
CA GLN A 471 3.47 -18.86 -41.40
C GLN A 471 2.93 -18.25 -40.11
N VAL A 472 1.82 -18.78 -39.65
CA VAL A 472 1.26 -18.36 -38.34
C VAL A 472 2.04 -19.01 -37.21
N GLU A 473 2.45 -18.21 -36.25
CA GLU A 473 2.97 -18.67 -34.97
C GLU A 473 1.98 -18.31 -33.84
N THR A 474 1.31 -19.33 -33.33
CA THR A 474 0.18 -19.19 -32.40
C THR A 474 0.58 -18.66 -31.03
N LEU A 475 1.86 -18.80 -30.65
CA LEU A 475 2.40 -18.30 -29.38
C LEU A 475 2.81 -16.83 -29.45
N TYR A 476 2.88 -16.24 -30.64
CA TYR A 476 3.29 -14.86 -30.81
C TYR A 476 2.17 -13.88 -30.45
N THR A 477 2.52 -12.85 -29.71
CA THR A 477 1.67 -11.67 -29.55
C THR A 477 1.60 -10.89 -30.86
N GLN A 478 0.65 -9.97 -31.00
CA GLN A 478 0.49 -9.17 -32.24
C GLN A 478 1.76 -8.42 -32.65
N GLU A 479 2.62 -8.03 -31.70
CA GLU A 479 3.85 -7.28 -31.97
C GLU A 479 5.08 -8.16 -32.24
N GLN A 480 4.96 -9.48 -32.04
CA GLN A 480 6.07 -10.40 -32.24
C GLN A 480 6.05 -10.97 -33.67
N TYR A 481 7.19 -10.94 -34.30
CA TYR A 481 7.42 -11.54 -35.59
C TYR A 481 8.88 -11.94 -35.77
N ASP A 482 9.13 -12.87 -36.66
CA ASP A 482 10.46 -13.22 -37.16
C ASP A 482 10.47 -13.25 -38.70
N VAL A 483 11.57 -12.83 -39.28
CA VAL A 483 11.85 -12.99 -40.73
C VAL A 483 12.98 -14.00 -40.87
N ILE A 484 12.63 -15.18 -41.35
CA ILE A 484 13.58 -16.28 -41.56
C ILE A 484 14.11 -16.24 -42.98
N LEU A 485 15.42 -16.27 -43.14
CA LEU A 485 16.15 -16.36 -44.38
C LEU A 485 16.37 -17.85 -44.70
N ILE A 486 15.91 -18.32 -45.88
CA ILE A 486 16.01 -19.69 -46.32
C ILE A 486 16.88 -19.80 -47.58
#